data_d95e403ee38842f4869316ad15b485c0
#
_entry.id   d95e403ee38842f4869316ad15b485c0
#
_cell.length_a   1.000
_cell.length_b   1.000
_cell.length_c   1.000
_cell.angle_alpha   90.00
_cell.angle_beta   90.00
_cell.angle_gamma   90.00
#
_symmetry.space_group_name_H-M   'P 1'
#
loop_
_entity.id
_entity.type
_entity.pdbx_description
1 polymer ?
#
loop_
_entity_poly.entity_id
_entity_poly.type
_entity_poly.pdbx_seq_one_letter_code
_entity_poly.pdbx_strand_id
1 'polypeptide(L)'
;MRSLQDTCHKNAIEILKELAPQKVELYEYSDFNLIETGKDYTFPIHRDHINKLLSGVIYLNPEKNTGTIIYDDKKGKNPNEIEWKKNRSLFFSRTEKKSWHNYKGDRKNNRIVLVYNLMTTNTKAVCELEGINYNLIKFREFINPYIYRFFKKTF
;
A
#
# COMPACT_ATOMS: atom_id res chain seq x y z
N MET A 1 -5.68 23.22 0.72
CA MET A 1 -5.80 21.75 0.63
C MET A 1 -6.19 21.25 -0.78
N ARG A 2 -7.21 21.81 -1.45
CA ARG A 2 -7.62 21.35 -2.79
C ARG A 2 -6.46 21.34 -3.81
N SER A 3 -5.65 22.39 -3.89
CA SER A 3 -4.54 22.47 -4.84
C SER A 3 -3.46 21.39 -4.64
N LEU A 4 -3.15 20.98 -3.40
CA LEU A 4 -2.20 19.91 -3.12
C LEU A 4 -2.79 18.55 -3.53
N GLN A 5 -4.06 18.31 -3.19
CA GLN A 5 -4.77 17.09 -3.58
C GLN A 5 -4.86 16.96 -5.11
N ASP A 6 -5.19 18.04 -5.81
CA ASP A 6 -5.29 18.06 -7.28
C ASP A 6 -3.94 17.76 -7.93
N THR A 7 -2.85 18.35 -7.41
CA THR A 7 -1.48 18.09 -7.90
C THR A 7 -1.07 16.64 -7.66
N CYS A 8 -1.28 16.13 -6.44
CA CYS A 8 -1.00 14.73 -6.11
C CYS A 8 -1.81 13.78 -6.98
N HIS A 9 -3.10 14.10 -7.22
CA HIS A 9 -3.99 13.27 -8.02
C HIS A 9 -3.50 13.14 -9.47
N LYS A 10 -3.21 14.26 -10.14
CA LYS A 10 -2.72 14.26 -11.51
C LYS A 10 -1.45 13.41 -11.64
N ASN A 11 -0.48 13.62 -10.76
CA ASN A 11 0.77 12.87 -10.77
C ASN A 11 0.54 11.38 -10.49
N ALA A 12 -0.35 11.03 -9.56
CA ALA A 12 -0.66 9.63 -9.24
C ALA A 12 -1.31 8.89 -10.43
N ILE A 13 -2.20 9.55 -11.18
CA ILE A 13 -2.78 8.97 -12.41
C ILE A 13 -1.70 8.71 -13.46
N GLU A 14 -0.79 9.66 -13.69
CA GLU A 14 0.32 9.46 -14.63
C GLU A 14 1.22 8.29 -14.18
N ILE A 15 1.56 8.21 -12.89
CA ILE A 15 2.32 7.09 -12.34
C ILE A 15 1.57 5.76 -12.52
N LEU A 16 0.25 5.73 -12.31
CA LEU A 16 -0.54 4.51 -12.55
C LEU A 16 -0.51 4.10 -14.02
N LYS A 17 -0.59 5.07 -14.96
CA LYS A 17 -0.47 4.80 -16.40
C LYS A 17 0.88 4.16 -16.76
N GLU A 18 1.97 4.60 -16.12
CA GLU A 18 3.29 4.03 -16.36
C GLU A 18 3.46 2.63 -15.74
N LEU A 19 2.98 2.45 -14.48
CA LEU A 19 3.19 1.20 -13.75
C LEU A 19 2.20 0.09 -14.10
N ALA A 20 0.96 0.45 -14.38
CA ALA A 20 -0.14 -0.50 -14.63
C ALA A 20 -1.24 0.14 -15.50
N PRO A 21 -0.98 0.43 -16.79
CA PRO A 21 -1.91 1.12 -17.68
C PRO A 21 -3.30 0.44 -17.76
N GLN A 22 -3.34 -0.89 -17.66
CA GLN A 22 -4.57 -1.67 -17.68
C GLN A 22 -5.48 -1.44 -16.46
N LYS A 23 -4.99 -0.77 -15.40
CA LYS A 23 -5.77 -0.46 -14.20
C LYS A 23 -6.37 0.94 -14.21
N VAL A 24 -5.99 1.80 -15.15
CA VAL A 24 -6.40 3.21 -15.18
C VAL A 24 -7.91 3.33 -15.30
N GLU A 25 -8.53 2.55 -16.19
CA GLU A 25 -9.98 2.56 -16.41
C GLU A 25 -10.80 2.02 -15.21
N LEU A 26 -10.13 1.39 -14.25
CA LEU A 26 -10.79 0.91 -13.03
C LEU A 26 -10.77 1.94 -11.90
N TYR A 27 -10.08 3.07 -12.08
CA TYR A 27 -10.01 4.11 -11.06
C TYR A 27 -11.39 4.75 -10.82
N GLU A 28 -11.78 4.86 -9.54
CA GLU A 28 -13.05 5.45 -9.13
C GLU A 28 -12.87 6.58 -8.12
N TYR A 29 -11.97 6.43 -7.14
CA TYR A 29 -11.76 7.42 -6.09
C TYR A 29 -10.36 7.37 -5.50
N SER A 30 -9.99 8.43 -4.78
CA SER A 30 -8.72 8.53 -4.06
C SER A 30 -8.92 8.47 -2.55
N ASP A 31 -7.97 7.82 -1.88
CA ASP A 31 -7.82 7.82 -0.44
C ASP A 31 -6.57 8.62 -0.07
N PHE A 32 -6.72 9.62 0.80
CA PHE A 32 -5.67 10.59 1.13
C PHE A 32 -5.63 10.80 2.64
N ASN A 33 -4.60 10.26 3.30
CA ASN A 33 -4.49 10.24 4.74
C ASN A 33 -3.13 10.70 5.24
N LEU A 34 -3.12 11.56 6.25
CA LEU A 34 -1.94 11.85 7.05
C LEU A 34 -1.88 10.86 8.21
N ILE A 35 -0.82 10.08 8.28
CA ILE A 35 -0.68 9.00 9.26
C ILE A 35 0.54 9.24 10.13
N GLU A 36 0.33 9.29 11.44
CA GLU A 36 1.41 9.20 12.42
C GLU A 36 1.53 7.76 12.94
N THR A 37 2.75 7.25 12.99
CA THR A 37 3.07 5.91 13.47
C THR A 37 4.09 6.00 14.60
N GLY A 38 3.82 5.33 15.71
CA GLY A 38 4.69 5.33 16.88
C GLY A 38 6.07 4.71 16.60
N LYS A 39 7.08 5.19 17.32
CA LYS A 39 8.49 4.80 17.15
C LYS A 39 8.77 3.29 17.29
N ASP A 40 7.98 2.60 18.11
CA ASP A 40 8.15 1.16 18.38
C ASP A 40 7.22 0.28 17.52
N TYR A 41 6.39 0.91 16.67
CA TYR A 41 5.43 0.19 15.87
C TYR A 41 6.12 -0.59 14.75
N THR A 42 5.70 -1.84 14.56
CA THR A 42 6.10 -2.67 13.43
C THR A 42 4.85 -3.08 12.66
N PHE A 43 4.77 -2.65 11.41
CA PHE A 43 3.73 -3.14 10.53
C PHE A 43 4.21 -4.46 9.89
N PRO A 44 3.45 -5.55 9.99
CA PRO A 44 3.90 -6.85 9.47
C PRO A 44 4.06 -6.83 7.95
N ILE A 45 4.81 -7.80 7.41
CA ILE A 45 4.91 -7.98 5.96
C ILE A 45 3.51 -8.29 5.40
N HIS A 46 3.06 -7.47 4.48
CA HIS A 46 1.72 -7.58 3.89
C HIS A 46 1.74 -7.11 2.44
N ARG A 47 0.65 -7.35 1.76
CA ARG A 47 0.27 -6.68 0.52
C ARG A 47 -0.93 -5.80 0.80
N ASP A 48 -1.05 -4.74 0.04
CA ASP A 48 -2.25 -3.91 0.07
C ASP A 48 -3.50 -4.67 -0.37
N HIS A 49 -4.65 -4.19 0.06
CA HIS A 49 -5.94 -4.76 -0.31
C HIS A 49 -6.18 -4.64 -1.82
N ILE A 50 -6.97 -5.57 -2.38
CA ILE A 50 -7.19 -5.68 -3.83
C ILE A 50 -7.86 -4.46 -4.46
N ASN A 51 -8.57 -3.66 -3.68
CA ASN A 51 -9.20 -2.42 -4.15
C ASN A 51 -8.23 -1.25 -4.35
N LYS A 52 -6.95 -1.37 -3.97
CA LYS A 52 -5.92 -0.37 -4.25
C LYS A 52 -5.28 -0.63 -5.61
N LEU A 53 -5.43 0.29 -6.53
CA LEU A 53 -4.81 0.25 -7.86
C LEU A 53 -3.38 0.77 -7.82
N LEU A 54 -3.17 1.85 -7.05
CA LEU A 54 -1.88 2.45 -6.76
C LEU A 54 -1.80 2.78 -5.28
N SER A 55 -0.68 2.50 -4.66
CA SER A 55 -0.36 2.92 -3.30
C SER A 55 0.81 3.89 -3.33
N GLY A 56 0.65 5.02 -2.65
CA GLY A 56 1.66 6.04 -2.51
C GLY A 56 1.95 6.35 -1.05
N VAL A 57 3.22 6.48 -0.69
CA VAL A 57 3.67 6.90 0.63
C VAL A 57 4.70 8.02 0.47
N ILE A 58 4.43 9.18 1.05
CA ILE A 58 5.33 10.34 1.04
C ILE A 58 5.85 10.54 2.45
N TYR A 59 7.17 10.51 2.62
CA TYR A 59 7.83 10.67 3.91
C TYR A 59 7.88 12.15 4.32
N LEU A 60 7.28 12.51 5.47
CA LEU A 60 7.18 13.91 5.89
C LEU A 60 8.07 14.24 7.08
N ASN A 61 7.99 13.46 8.14
CA ASN A 61 8.70 13.72 9.39
C ASN A 61 9.02 12.40 10.10
N PRO A 62 10.16 12.29 10.79
CA PRO A 62 11.25 13.26 11.03
C PRO A 62 12.25 13.36 9.86
N GLU A 63 13.35 14.06 10.05
CA GLU A 63 14.45 14.13 9.06
C GLU A 63 15.11 12.76 8.83
N LYS A 64 15.20 11.92 9.87
CA LYS A 64 15.77 10.56 9.82
C LYS A 64 14.83 9.56 10.46
N ASN A 65 14.61 8.45 9.79
CA ASN A 65 13.83 7.29 10.26
C ASN A 65 14.19 6.05 9.44
N THR A 66 13.57 4.91 9.69
CA THR A 66 13.59 3.75 8.80
C THR A 66 12.62 3.95 7.65
N GLY A 67 12.99 3.48 6.47
CA GLY A 67 12.15 3.52 5.29
C GLY A 67 11.15 2.36 5.20
N THR A 68 10.46 2.27 4.09
CA THR A 68 9.61 1.13 3.75
C THR A 68 10.49 0.03 3.17
N ILE A 69 10.33 -1.21 3.63
CA ILE A 69 11.07 -2.35 3.10
C ILE A 69 10.16 -3.13 2.15
N ILE A 70 10.66 -3.40 0.96
CA ILE A 70 9.98 -4.17 -0.09
C ILE A 70 10.61 -5.56 -0.16
N TYR A 71 9.80 -6.57 -0.45
CA TYR A 71 10.19 -7.98 -0.50
C TYR A 71 9.67 -8.67 -1.76
N ASP A 72 10.37 -9.72 -2.19
CA ASP A 72 9.93 -10.57 -3.30
C ASP A 72 8.71 -11.43 -2.92
N ASP A 73 8.59 -11.80 -1.62
CA ASP A 73 7.51 -12.67 -1.15
C ASP A 73 7.07 -12.35 0.29
N LYS A 74 6.00 -13.02 0.72
CA LYS A 74 5.44 -12.90 2.08
C LYS A 74 6.35 -13.39 3.20
N LYS A 75 7.41 -14.13 2.88
CA LYS A 75 8.38 -14.64 3.86
C LYS A 75 9.52 -13.66 4.09
N GLY A 76 9.54 -12.55 3.38
CA GLY A 76 10.56 -11.51 3.52
C GLY A 76 11.83 -11.79 2.73
N LYS A 77 11.74 -12.49 1.61
CA LYS A 77 12.88 -12.77 0.74
C LYS A 77 13.37 -11.48 0.06
N ASN A 78 14.71 -11.36 -0.04
CA ASN A 78 15.40 -10.26 -0.70
C ASN A 78 14.91 -8.86 -0.24
N PRO A 79 15.09 -8.49 1.05
CA PRO A 79 14.66 -7.20 1.56
C PRO A 79 15.38 -6.07 0.84
N ASN A 80 14.63 -5.09 0.37
CA ASN A 80 15.14 -3.85 -0.22
C ASN A 80 14.50 -2.66 0.49
N GLU A 81 15.28 -1.94 1.28
CA GLU A 81 14.81 -0.75 2.00
C GLU A 81 14.84 0.47 1.09
N ILE A 82 13.69 1.11 0.95
CA ILE A 82 13.58 2.44 0.36
C ILE A 82 13.98 3.45 1.43
N GLU A 83 15.22 3.90 1.35
CA GLU A 83 15.83 4.81 2.32
C GLU A 83 14.90 5.98 2.68
N TRP A 84 14.75 6.22 3.99
CA TRP A 84 14.00 7.37 4.46
C TRP A 84 14.69 8.68 4.08
N LYS A 85 13.97 9.53 3.38
CA LYS A 85 14.38 10.90 3.11
C LYS A 85 13.13 11.77 3.09
N LYS A 86 13.14 12.85 3.84
CA LYS A 86 12.02 13.80 3.86
C LYS A 86 11.65 14.24 2.44
N ASN A 87 10.37 14.28 2.15
CA ASN A 87 9.77 14.56 0.83
C ASN A 87 10.05 13.50 -0.24
N ARG A 88 10.68 12.37 0.08
CA ARG A 88 10.73 11.22 -0.83
C ARG A 88 9.36 10.56 -0.87
N SER A 89 8.92 10.21 -2.07
CA SER A 89 7.72 9.42 -2.30
C SER A 89 8.07 8.04 -2.85
N LEU A 90 7.31 7.04 -2.42
CA LEU A 90 7.31 5.69 -2.94
C LEU A 90 5.93 5.40 -3.51
N PHE A 91 5.85 5.01 -4.77
CA PHE A 91 4.63 4.57 -5.41
C PHE A 91 4.80 3.16 -5.98
N PHE A 92 3.77 2.34 -5.85
CA PHE A 92 3.72 1.01 -6.45
C PHE A 92 2.29 0.60 -6.77
N SER A 93 2.10 -0.13 -7.85
CA SER A 93 0.84 -0.79 -8.14
C SER A 93 0.82 -2.15 -7.44
N ARG A 94 -0.25 -2.42 -6.71
CA ARG A 94 -0.47 -3.71 -6.06
C ARG A 94 -0.59 -4.82 -7.11
N THR A 95 0.06 -5.96 -6.86
CA THR A 95 -0.14 -7.20 -7.64
C THR A 95 -0.21 -8.41 -6.72
N GLU A 96 -0.83 -9.52 -7.17
CA GLU A 96 -0.98 -10.73 -6.34
C GLU A 96 0.35 -11.38 -5.97
N LYS A 97 1.33 -11.33 -6.86
CA LYS A 97 2.62 -12.02 -6.69
C LYS A 97 3.71 -11.14 -6.08
N LYS A 98 3.59 -9.84 -6.19
CA LYS A 98 4.61 -8.85 -5.78
C LYS A 98 4.01 -7.82 -4.83
N SER A 99 4.74 -6.73 -4.57
CA SER A 99 4.33 -5.62 -3.69
C SER A 99 4.22 -5.99 -2.20
N TRP A 100 4.93 -7.03 -1.77
CA TRP A 100 5.09 -7.33 -0.35
C TRP A 100 5.96 -6.26 0.30
N HIS A 101 5.48 -5.68 1.39
CA HIS A 101 6.21 -4.62 2.06
C HIS A 101 5.88 -4.55 3.54
N ASN A 102 6.74 -3.89 4.28
CA ASN A 102 6.49 -3.56 5.67
C ASN A 102 7.14 -2.23 6.06
N TYR A 103 6.90 -1.84 7.29
CA TYR A 103 7.57 -0.77 7.98
C TYR A 103 7.90 -1.19 9.41
N LYS A 104 9.09 -0.81 9.87
CA LYS A 104 9.52 -1.03 11.25
C LYS A 104 10.03 0.29 11.82
N GLY A 105 9.50 0.72 12.97
CA GLY A 105 9.92 1.95 13.65
C GLY A 105 11.39 1.95 14.05
N ASP A 106 12.02 3.13 14.08
CA ASP A 106 13.43 3.33 14.39
C ASP A 106 13.74 3.32 15.91
N ARG A 107 12.69 3.14 16.75
CA ARG A 107 12.72 3.20 18.23
C ARG A 107 13.09 4.56 18.81
N LYS A 108 13.24 5.58 18.00
CA LYS A 108 13.65 6.93 18.42
C LYS A 108 12.54 7.95 18.20
N ASN A 109 11.98 7.97 17.01
CA ASN A 109 11.06 9.00 16.56
C ASN A 109 9.76 8.42 16.02
N ASN A 110 8.63 9.10 16.29
CA ASN A 110 7.41 8.83 15.56
C ASN A 110 7.59 9.21 14.09
N ARG A 111 6.92 8.48 13.22
CA ARG A 111 6.95 8.68 11.78
C ARG A 111 5.65 9.33 11.33
N ILE A 112 5.76 10.38 10.51
CA ILE A 112 4.61 11.01 9.85
C ILE A 112 4.76 10.83 8.34
N VAL A 113 3.75 10.26 7.71
CA VAL A 113 3.69 10.06 6.27
C VAL A 113 2.35 10.53 5.72
N LEU A 114 2.37 10.98 4.48
CA LEU A 114 1.16 11.14 3.69
C LEU A 114 0.96 9.88 2.86
N VAL A 115 -0.18 9.23 3.03
CA VAL A 115 -0.59 8.09 2.22
C VAL A 115 -1.59 8.58 1.17
N TYR A 116 -1.33 8.24 -0.07
CA TYR A 116 -2.20 8.56 -1.20
C TYR A 116 -2.44 7.33 -2.06
N ASN A 117 -3.67 6.88 -2.15
CA ASN A 117 -4.03 5.70 -2.91
C ASN A 117 -5.04 6.03 -4.01
N LEU A 118 -4.90 5.37 -5.16
CA LEU A 118 -5.94 5.30 -6.18
C LEU A 118 -6.73 4.01 -5.98
N MET A 119 -8.04 4.11 -5.92
CA MET A 119 -8.91 3.05 -5.42
C MET A 119 -10.01 2.71 -6.43
N THR A 120 -10.54 1.48 -6.30
CA THR A 120 -11.74 1.03 -7.00
C THR A 120 -12.64 0.22 -6.07
N THR A 121 -13.93 0.22 -6.31
CA THR A 121 -14.88 -0.72 -5.72
C THR A 121 -15.03 -1.99 -6.56
N ASN A 122 -14.64 -1.92 -7.85
CA ASN A 122 -14.74 -3.04 -8.80
C ASN A 122 -13.61 -4.07 -8.62
N THR A 123 -13.53 -4.68 -7.42
CA THR A 123 -12.52 -5.70 -7.10
C THR A 123 -12.62 -6.95 -7.99
N LYS A 124 -13.80 -7.21 -8.58
CA LYS A 124 -13.98 -8.31 -9.53
C LYS A 124 -13.15 -8.08 -10.80
N ALA A 125 -13.22 -6.89 -11.40
CA ALA A 125 -12.43 -6.55 -12.58
C ALA A 125 -10.92 -6.58 -12.28
N VAL A 126 -10.49 -6.17 -11.08
CA VAL A 126 -9.08 -6.30 -10.66
C VAL A 126 -8.66 -7.77 -10.59
N CYS A 127 -9.52 -8.64 -10.04
CA CYS A 127 -9.25 -10.08 -10.01
C CYS A 127 -9.10 -10.66 -11.43
N GLU A 128 -9.98 -10.30 -12.34
CA GLU A 128 -9.94 -10.73 -13.74
C GLU A 128 -8.64 -10.30 -14.42
N LEU A 129 -8.23 -9.03 -14.26
CA LEU A 129 -6.97 -8.50 -14.78
C LEU A 129 -5.73 -9.21 -14.22
N GLU A 130 -5.74 -9.58 -12.94
CA GLU A 130 -4.60 -10.23 -12.28
C GLU A 130 -4.63 -11.75 -12.38
N GLY A 131 -5.65 -12.35 -13.00
CA GLY A 131 -5.84 -13.81 -13.11
C GLY A 131 -6.12 -14.47 -11.76
N ILE A 132 -6.84 -13.77 -10.86
CA ILE A 132 -7.17 -14.22 -9.51
C ILE A 132 -8.61 -14.70 -9.46
N ASN A 133 -8.86 -15.78 -8.75
CA ASN A 133 -10.23 -16.23 -8.52
C ASN A 133 -10.95 -15.29 -7.53
N TYR A 134 -11.93 -14.53 -8.03
CA TYR A 134 -12.72 -13.58 -7.25
C TYR A 134 -13.44 -14.24 -6.07
N ASN A 135 -14.01 -15.44 -6.27
CA ASN A 135 -14.73 -16.15 -5.20
C ASN A 135 -13.78 -16.55 -4.06
N LEU A 136 -12.51 -16.87 -4.38
CA LEU A 136 -11.51 -17.15 -3.36
C LEU A 136 -11.18 -15.89 -2.54
N ILE A 137 -11.09 -14.72 -3.18
CA ILE A 137 -10.89 -13.45 -2.47
C ILE A 137 -12.07 -13.17 -1.56
N LYS A 138 -13.30 -13.28 -2.04
CA LYS A 138 -14.51 -13.10 -1.22
C LYS A 138 -14.59 -14.07 -0.05
N PHE A 139 -14.24 -15.31 -0.27
CA PHE A 139 -14.18 -16.31 0.81
C PHE A 139 -13.13 -15.91 1.87
N ARG A 140 -11.94 -15.50 1.47
CA ARG A 140 -10.89 -15.00 2.39
C ARG A 140 -11.36 -13.77 3.17
N GLU A 141 -11.97 -12.80 2.52
CA GLU A 141 -12.53 -11.61 3.17
C GLU A 141 -13.59 -11.98 4.22
N PHE A 142 -14.43 -12.95 3.89
CA PHE A 142 -15.48 -13.44 4.80
C PHE A 142 -14.90 -14.14 6.03
N ILE A 143 -13.89 -15.01 5.87
CA ILE A 143 -13.36 -15.80 6.99
C ILE A 143 -12.28 -15.09 7.80
N ASN A 144 -11.52 -14.14 7.20
CA ASN A 144 -10.39 -13.48 7.87
C ASN A 144 -10.76 -12.83 9.21
N PRO A 145 -11.89 -12.11 9.39
CA PRO A 145 -12.26 -11.56 10.69
C PRO A 145 -12.39 -12.62 11.78
N TYR A 146 -12.93 -13.79 11.44
CA TYR A 146 -13.08 -14.91 12.39
C TYR A 146 -11.73 -15.51 12.75
N ILE A 147 -10.89 -15.78 11.75
CA ILE A 147 -9.54 -16.32 11.96
C ILE A 147 -8.69 -15.35 12.75
N TYR A 148 -8.72 -14.05 12.43
CA TYR A 148 -7.98 -13.04 13.18
C TYR A 148 -8.43 -12.97 14.64
N ARG A 149 -9.72 -13.07 14.90
CA ARG A 149 -10.27 -13.06 16.26
C ARG A 149 -9.70 -14.18 17.11
N PHE A 150 -9.52 -15.39 16.57
CA PHE A 150 -9.08 -16.56 17.32
C PHE A 150 -7.56 -16.78 17.28
N PHE A 151 -6.93 -16.55 16.16
CA PHE A 151 -5.52 -16.91 15.94
C PHE A 151 -4.58 -15.71 15.75
N LYS A 152 -5.10 -14.48 15.69
CA LYS A 152 -4.33 -13.26 15.38
C LYS A 152 -3.54 -13.36 14.07
N LYS A 153 -4.04 -14.14 13.11
CA LYS A 153 -3.47 -14.36 11.77
C LYS A 153 -4.55 -14.11 10.71
N THR A 154 -4.11 -13.81 9.49
CA THR A 154 -4.96 -13.70 8.30
C THR A 154 -4.41 -14.55 7.17
N PHE A 155 -5.27 -14.97 6.24
CA PHE A 155 -4.88 -15.69 5.03
C PHE A 155 -4.56 -14.76 3.87
#